data_34a18adbf39d82f333c426eca3228495
#
_entry.id   34a18adbf39d82f333c426eca3228495
#
_cell.length_a   1.000
_cell.length_b   1.000
_cell.length_c   1.000
_cell.angle_alpha   90.00
_cell.angle_beta   90.00
_cell.angle_gamma   90.00
#
_symmetry.space_group_name_H-M   'P 1'
#
loop_
_entity.id
_entity.type
_entity.pdbx_description
1 polymer ?
#
loop_
_entity_poly.entity_id
_entity_poly.type
_entity_poly.pdbx_seq_one_letter_code
_entity_poly.pdbx_strand_id
1 'polypeptide(L)'
;MGLIEVFSVVVSVGFGYLFFRLVKPKTDSGNIPLDYAQLFFAWSLFISTSVTMPQFLITPDAAHLFMWLSRTLPFGLIAFIAGFAYGKFK
;
A
#
# COMPACT_ATOMS: atom_id res chain seq x y z
N MET A 1 21.42 4.24 -13.49
CA MET A 1 20.07 3.69 -13.58
C MET A 1 19.61 3.64 -15.02
N GLY A 2 19.06 2.50 -15.44
CA GLY A 2 18.50 2.40 -16.78
C GLY A 2 17.14 3.08 -16.88
N LEU A 3 16.77 3.44 -18.11
CA LEU A 3 15.49 4.07 -18.39
C LEU A 3 14.32 3.15 -18.00
N ILE A 4 14.51 1.83 -18.21
CA ILE A 4 13.48 0.84 -17.85
C ILE A 4 13.22 0.85 -16.36
N GLU A 5 14.27 0.97 -15.54
CA GLU A 5 14.13 1.01 -14.09
C GLU A 5 13.35 2.24 -13.63
N VAL A 6 13.70 3.42 -14.18
CA VAL A 6 12.99 4.66 -13.88
C VAL A 6 11.52 4.54 -14.28
N PHE A 7 11.27 4.03 -15.48
CA PHE A 7 9.89 3.84 -15.96
C PHE A 7 9.11 2.89 -15.06
N SER A 8 9.74 1.79 -14.61
CA SER A 8 9.13 0.83 -13.72
C SER A 8 8.73 1.46 -12.39
N VAL A 9 9.60 2.29 -11.82
CA VAL A 9 9.33 2.99 -10.57
C VAL A 9 8.13 3.92 -10.73
N VAL A 10 8.09 4.70 -11.82
CA VAL A 10 6.99 5.64 -12.08
C VAL A 10 5.66 4.88 -12.20
N VAL A 11 5.64 3.79 -12.98
CA VAL A 11 4.43 2.97 -13.15
C VAL A 11 4.00 2.37 -11.81
N SER A 12 4.95 1.88 -11.01
CA SER A 12 4.66 1.27 -9.72
C SER A 12 4.05 2.27 -8.74
N VAL A 13 4.59 3.49 -8.71
CA VAL A 13 4.02 4.54 -7.87
C VAL A 13 2.61 4.88 -8.32
N GLY A 14 2.37 4.90 -9.64
CA GLY A 14 1.03 5.13 -10.18
C GLY A 14 0.03 4.07 -9.74
N PHE A 15 0.41 2.79 -9.83
CA PHE A 15 -0.44 1.69 -9.36
C PHE A 15 -0.65 1.75 -7.85
N GLY A 16 0.39 2.06 -7.10
CA GLY A 16 0.27 2.24 -5.65
C GLY A 16 -0.71 3.33 -5.29
N TYR A 17 -0.66 4.44 -6.01
CA TYR A 17 -1.60 5.55 -5.82
C TYR A 17 -3.04 5.12 -6.12
N LEU A 18 -3.24 4.31 -7.18
CA LEU A 18 -4.56 3.78 -7.48
C LEU A 18 -5.09 2.91 -6.35
N PHE A 19 -4.26 2.01 -5.83
CA PHE A 19 -4.66 1.18 -4.69
C PHE A 19 -4.98 2.04 -3.47
N PHE A 20 -4.18 3.06 -3.21
CA PHE A 20 -4.44 3.99 -2.13
C PHE A 20 -5.81 4.65 -2.28
N ARG A 21 -6.12 5.14 -3.49
CA ARG A 21 -7.40 5.81 -3.74
C ARG A 21 -8.58 4.86 -3.57
N LEU A 22 -8.41 3.59 -3.96
CA LEU A 22 -9.49 2.62 -3.85
C LEU A 22 -9.77 2.24 -2.41
N VAL A 23 -8.73 2.19 -1.57
CA VAL A 23 -8.85 1.70 -0.20
C VAL A 23 -9.10 2.82 0.79
N LYS A 24 -8.62 4.04 0.51
CA LYS A 24 -8.79 5.15 1.45
C LYS A 24 -10.29 5.41 1.70
N PRO A 25 -10.66 5.84 2.93
CA PRO A 25 -12.06 6.16 3.21
C PRO A 25 -12.51 7.36 2.37
N LYS A 26 -13.67 7.21 1.72
CA LYS A 26 -14.20 8.24 0.82
C LYS A 26 -14.98 9.30 1.57
N THR A 27 -15.64 8.92 2.65
CA THR A 27 -16.48 9.81 3.43
C THR A 27 -16.28 9.52 4.90
N ASP A 28 -16.63 10.48 5.73
CA ASP A 28 -16.61 10.32 7.16
C ASP A 28 -17.75 9.38 7.57
N SER A 29 -17.37 8.18 7.99
CA SER A 29 -18.33 7.16 8.40
C SER A 29 -18.85 7.40 9.83
N GLY A 30 -18.35 8.41 10.53
CA GLY A 30 -18.68 8.64 11.93
C GLY A 30 -17.89 7.75 12.89
N ASN A 31 -17.10 6.82 12.37
CA ASN A 31 -16.25 5.94 13.18
C ASN A 31 -14.79 6.32 12.94
N ILE A 32 -14.30 7.25 13.74
CA ILE A 32 -12.95 7.81 13.56
C ILE A 32 -11.85 6.74 13.64
N PRO A 33 -11.86 5.81 14.64
CA PRO A 33 -10.83 4.77 14.68
C PRO A 33 -10.78 3.92 13.42
N LEU A 34 -11.93 3.54 12.88
CA LEU A 34 -12.01 2.71 11.69
C LEU A 34 -11.51 3.48 10.47
N ASP A 35 -11.84 4.76 10.37
CA ASP A 35 -11.39 5.61 9.25
C ASP A 35 -9.87 5.72 9.23
N TYR A 36 -9.24 5.93 10.39
CA TYR A 36 -7.79 6.00 10.47
C TYR A 36 -7.14 4.65 10.22
N ALA A 37 -7.76 3.56 10.68
CA ALA A 37 -7.25 2.23 10.41
C ALA A 37 -7.23 1.97 8.89
N GLN A 38 -8.30 2.31 8.20
CA GLN A 38 -8.40 2.14 6.76
C GLN A 38 -7.40 3.04 6.03
N LEU A 39 -7.21 4.27 6.49
CA LEU A 39 -6.25 5.19 5.89
C LEU A 39 -4.81 4.67 6.04
N PHE A 40 -4.45 4.18 7.21
CA PHE A 40 -3.12 3.61 7.43
C PHE A 40 -2.90 2.37 6.58
N PHE A 41 -3.92 1.53 6.45
CA PHE A 41 -3.86 0.37 5.57
C PHE A 41 -3.62 0.78 4.12
N ALA A 42 -4.31 1.83 3.66
CA ALA A 42 -4.15 2.34 2.30
C ALA A 42 -2.72 2.84 2.06
N TRP A 43 -2.13 3.53 3.04
CA TRP A 43 -0.74 3.97 2.96
C TRP A 43 0.23 2.79 2.90
N SER A 44 -0.04 1.74 3.68
CA SER A 44 0.80 0.54 3.67
C SER A 44 0.77 -0.15 2.30
N LEU A 45 -0.40 -0.21 1.67
CA LEU A 45 -0.53 -0.74 0.31
C LEU A 45 0.27 0.10 -0.69
N PHE A 46 0.18 1.41 -0.58
CA PHE A 46 0.93 2.31 -1.46
C PHE A 46 2.43 2.05 -1.36
N ILE A 47 2.95 2.02 -0.13
CA ILE A 47 4.38 1.82 0.11
C ILE A 47 4.82 0.44 -0.37
N SER A 48 4.09 -0.60 0.00
CA SER A 48 4.42 -1.97 -0.37
C SER A 48 4.44 -2.15 -1.88
N THR A 49 3.42 -1.63 -2.58
CA THR A 49 3.35 -1.72 -4.04
C THR A 49 4.48 -0.95 -4.69
N SER A 50 4.77 0.26 -4.21
CA SER A 50 5.82 1.09 -4.79
C SER A 50 7.21 0.48 -4.63
N VAL A 51 7.43 -0.28 -3.55
CA VAL A 51 8.73 -0.93 -3.30
C VAL A 51 8.87 -2.23 -4.08
N THR A 52 7.81 -3.02 -4.18
CA THR A 52 7.88 -4.38 -4.72
C THR A 52 7.60 -4.45 -6.22
N MET A 53 6.66 -3.65 -6.72
CA MET A 53 6.23 -3.74 -8.11
C MET A 53 7.32 -3.41 -9.15
N PRO A 54 8.29 -2.49 -8.90
CA PRO A 54 9.33 -2.25 -9.89
C PRO A 54 10.12 -3.50 -10.23
N GLN A 55 10.41 -4.34 -9.26
CA GLN A 55 11.11 -5.61 -9.50
C GLN A 55 10.26 -6.55 -10.33
N PHE A 56 8.96 -6.62 -10.05
CA PHE A 56 8.04 -7.44 -10.84
C PHE A 56 7.98 -6.98 -12.30
N LEU A 57 7.97 -5.67 -12.54
CA LEU A 57 7.88 -5.14 -13.90
C LEU A 57 9.17 -5.39 -14.69
N ILE A 58 10.32 -5.36 -14.03
CA ILE A 58 11.60 -5.62 -14.69
C ILE A 58 11.77 -7.11 -14.95
N THR A 59 11.46 -7.95 -13.96
CA THR A 59 11.60 -9.40 -14.05
C THR A 59 10.27 -10.04 -13.62
N PRO A 60 9.30 -10.20 -14.53
CA PRO A 60 8.01 -10.78 -14.18
C PRO A 60 8.18 -12.23 -13.70
N ASP A 61 7.87 -12.47 -12.45
CA ASP A 61 7.98 -13.77 -11.83
C ASP A 61 6.94 -13.87 -10.71
N ALA A 62 6.32 -15.04 -10.61
CA ALA A 62 5.35 -15.29 -9.54
C ALA A 62 5.96 -15.11 -8.16
N ALA A 63 7.27 -15.33 -8.00
CA ALA A 63 7.95 -15.11 -6.73
C ALA A 63 7.81 -13.67 -6.25
N HIS A 64 7.87 -12.70 -7.15
CA HIS A 64 7.71 -11.29 -6.79
C HIS A 64 6.29 -10.99 -6.30
N LEU A 65 5.29 -11.65 -6.87
CA LEU A 65 3.92 -11.52 -6.42
C LEU A 65 3.76 -12.07 -5.01
N PHE A 66 4.35 -13.24 -4.73
CA PHE A 66 4.33 -13.81 -3.39
C PHE A 66 5.06 -12.92 -2.39
N MET A 67 6.18 -12.33 -2.79
CA MET A 67 6.91 -11.38 -1.94
C MET A 67 6.05 -10.16 -1.61
N TRP A 68 5.35 -9.64 -2.60
CA TRP A 68 4.44 -8.50 -2.39
C TRP A 68 3.36 -8.86 -1.38
N LEU A 69 2.70 -10.01 -1.55
CA LEU A 69 1.68 -10.47 -0.63
C LEU A 69 2.24 -10.69 0.77
N SER A 70 3.42 -11.33 0.88
CA SER A 70 4.06 -11.60 2.16
C SER A 70 4.43 -10.35 2.92
N ARG A 71 4.72 -9.26 2.22
CA ARG A 71 5.01 -7.98 2.85
C ARG A 71 3.73 -7.20 3.15
N THR A 72 2.78 -7.22 2.23
CA THR A 72 1.56 -6.43 2.34
C THR A 72 0.66 -6.93 3.47
N LEU A 73 0.54 -8.25 3.64
CA LEU A 73 -0.35 -8.80 4.65
C LEU A 73 0.07 -8.41 6.08
N PRO A 74 1.31 -8.70 6.54
CA PRO A 74 1.69 -8.32 7.89
C PRO A 74 1.84 -6.82 8.06
N PHE A 75 2.40 -6.14 7.06
CA PHE A 75 2.57 -4.69 7.11
C PHE A 75 1.21 -3.99 7.16
N GLY A 76 0.28 -4.45 6.34
CA GLY A 76 -1.07 -3.90 6.31
C GLY A 76 -1.82 -4.15 7.63
N LEU A 77 -1.65 -5.32 8.22
CA LEU A 77 -2.27 -5.64 9.50
C LEU A 77 -1.75 -4.73 10.61
N ILE A 78 -0.43 -4.55 10.67
CA ILE A 78 0.20 -3.67 11.66
C ILE A 78 -0.27 -2.23 11.44
N ALA A 79 -0.31 -1.78 10.19
CA ALA A 79 -0.77 -0.44 9.85
C ALA A 79 -2.23 -0.23 10.22
N PHE A 80 -3.08 -1.24 9.99
CA PHE A 80 -4.49 -1.19 10.34
C PHE A 80 -4.65 -1.02 11.86
N ILE A 81 -3.95 -1.83 12.63
CA ILE A 81 -4.01 -1.77 14.10
C ILE A 81 -3.50 -0.42 14.59
N ALA A 82 -2.38 0.05 14.05
CA ALA A 82 -1.81 1.34 14.43
C ALA A 82 -2.76 2.49 14.12
N GLY A 83 -3.41 2.46 12.95
CA GLY A 83 -4.38 3.47 12.57
C GLY A 83 -5.61 3.45 13.46
N PHE A 84 -6.09 2.25 13.80
CA PHE A 84 -7.22 2.10 14.70
C PHE A 84 -6.90 2.70 16.08
N ALA A 85 -5.74 2.38 16.62
CA ALA A 85 -5.31 2.93 17.91
C ALA A 85 -5.15 4.45 17.83
N TYR A 86 -4.56 4.95 16.78
CA TYR A 86 -4.39 6.40 16.58
C TYR A 86 -5.73 7.12 16.58
N GLY A 87 -6.68 6.59 15.82
CA GLY A 87 -8.02 7.18 15.74
C GLY A 87 -8.78 7.11 17.06
N LYS A 88 -8.52 6.06 17.86
CA LYS A 88 -9.16 5.89 19.15
C LYS A 88 -8.67 6.93 20.18
N PHE A 89 -7.39 7.32 20.07
CA PHE A 89 -6.81 8.31 20.98
C PHE A 89 -6.97 9.75 20.51
N LYS A 90 -7.49 9.93 19.32
CA LYS A 90 -7.73 11.25 18.78
C LYS A 90 -9.19 11.69 19.05
#